data_2229a324a2230e81c6abe5f36e72f4da
#
_entry.id   2229a324a2230e81c6abe5f36e72f4da
#
_cell.length_a   1.000
_cell.length_b   1.000
_cell.length_c   1.000
_cell.angle_alpha   90.00
_cell.angle_beta   90.00
_cell.angle_gamma   90.00
#
_symmetry.space_group_name_H-M   'P 1'
#
loop_
_entity.id
_entity.type
_entity.pdbx_description
1 polymer ?
#
loop_
_entity_poly.entity_id
_entity_poly.type
_entity_poly.pdbx_seq_one_letter_code
_entity_poly.pdbx_strand_id
1 'polypeptide(L)'
;MRVKILLSTCVAGAVLGSGAGTLRAQSAQPSTATATPSTTEQVYKNIQVLKGFPSDQLIPAMQFVAASLGVQCDFCHLENAFEKDDKETKQTARKMMRMMFAINKDYFDGQQKVTCYACHRGAHKPVITPIISEEDGKSVVEEKMPHEAPNTAGLPSADQVIGKYLQAVGGAEAASRISTRIQKGTLAVGSEHFPVEVLAKAPANRVTTVRFPGGNSVTGVNSDEGWLSTPGRQVHDMSPSEVEAARTDAELFFPNRLTLIFKEFRVCQKEQINGHETYVVFGIRDNQPPAQLYFDQESGRLVRVLRFVVTPLGSYPTQIDYADYREEGGLKTPFRWTVARPNGRFTIQIEQMQQNIPIEDDKFAKPAAGNAGVCSLPVSSLWIQSVLVCEPTYGETDRYIGPSKSLVFSPSGSQVLPPSCFKELRYGNCT
;
A
#
# COMPACT_ATOMS: atom_id res chain seq x y z
N MET A 1 31.41 -32.42 31.47
CA MET A 1 30.96 -33.76 31.00
C MET A 1 31.25 -33.84 29.51
N ARG A 2 32.20 -34.69 29.14
CA ARG A 2 32.72 -34.86 27.77
C ARG A 2 31.81 -35.82 27.03
N VAL A 3 31.39 -35.52 25.81
CA VAL A 3 30.76 -36.48 24.91
C VAL A 3 31.53 -36.50 23.60
N LYS A 4 31.83 -37.73 23.21
CA LYS A 4 32.77 -38.19 22.18
C LYS A 4 32.20 -38.05 20.78
N ILE A 5 33.10 -37.65 19.86
CA ILE A 5 32.95 -37.74 18.42
C ILE A 5 33.17 -39.18 17.99
N LEU A 6 32.27 -39.76 17.19
CA LEU A 6 32.48 -41.01 16.47
C LEU A 6 32.56 -40.70 14.97
N LEU A 7 33.75 -40.85 14.43
CA LEU A 7 33.99 -41.00 12.99
C LEU A 7 33.57 -42.42 12.56
N SER A 8 32.84 -42.50 11.47
CA SER A 8 32.63 -43.76 10.75
C SER A 8 33.10 -43.60 9.30
N THR A 9 34.16 -44.28 9.00
CA THR A 9 34.72 -44.52 7.68
C THR A 9 33.96 -45.65 7.00
N CYS A 10 33.57 -45.51 5.73
CA CYS A 10 33.22 -46.61 4.83
C CYS A 10 33.83 -46.40 3.44
N VAL A 11 34.71 -47.18 3.19
CA VAL A 11 35.28 -48.02 2.14
C VAL A 11 34.68 -47.91 0.72
N ALA A 12 35.60 -47.71 -0.22
CA ALA A 12 35.43 -47.73 -1.66
C ALA A 12 35.06 -49.14 -2.19
N GLY A 13 34.18 -49.16 -3.17
CA GLY A 13 33.94 -50.34 -4.02
C GLY A 13 33.83 -49.88 -5.48
N ALA A 14 34.87 -50.19 -6.25
CA ALA A 14 34.88 -50.02 -7.71
C ALA A 14 34.17 -51.20 -8.38
N VAL A 15 33.19 -50.88 -9.23
CA VAL A 15 32.67 -51.86 -10.21
C VAL A 15 32.74 -51.25 -11.59
N LEU A 16 33.58 -51.83 -12.45
CA LEU A 16 33.63 -51.57 -13.88
C LEU A 16 32.43 -52.24 -14.56
N GLY A 17 31.62 -51.48 -15.22
CA GLY A 17 30.50 -51.92 -16.05
C GLY A 17 30.46 -51.14 -17.36
N SER A 18 30.96 -51.74 -18.46
CA SER A 18 30.84 -51.23 -19.81
C SER A 18 29.37 -51.31 -20.27
N GLY A 19 28.76 -50.18 -20.56
CA GLY A 19 27.41 -50.10 -21.16
C GLY A 19 27.33 -48.93 -22.13
N ALA A 20 27.21 -49.26 -23.42
CA ALA A 20 26.94 -48.31 -24.48
C ALA A 20 25.56 -47.64 -24.22
N GLY A 21 25.58 -46.39 -23.87
CA GLY A 21 24.36 -45.59 -23.59
C GLY A 21 24.25 -44.45 -24.57
N THR A 22 23.18 -44.44 -25.30
CA THR A 22 22.62 -43.42 -26.18
C THR A 22 22.80 -42.00 -25.66
N LEU A 23 23.38 -41.13 -26.48
CA LEU A 23 23.43 -39.69 -26.30
C LEU A 23 22.02 -39.13 -26.25
N ARG A 24 21.52 -38.90 -25.05
CA ARG A 24 20.31 -38.13 -24.81
C ARG A 24 20.73 -36.65 -24.74
N ALA A 25 20.40 -35.90 -25.78
CA ALA A 25 20.56 -34.45 -25.77
C ALA A 25 19.78 -33.90 -24.58
N GLN A 26 20.48 -33.51 -23.53
CA GLN A 26 19.90 -32.64 -22.50
C GLN A 26 19.68 -31.28 -23.13
N SER A 27 18.42 -30.95 -23.37
CA SER A 27 18.02 -29.58 -23.63
C SER A 27 18.46 -28.74 -22.43
N ALA A 28 19.50 -27.94 -22.63
CA ALA A 28 19.85 -26.89 -21.69
C ALA A 28 18.63 -25.98 -21.56
N GLN A 29 17.93 -26.06 -20.44
CA GLN A 29 17.00 -25.01 -20.05
C GLN A 29 17.81 -23.71 -19.96
N PRO A 30 17.33 -22.63 -20.59
CA PRO A 30 17.95 -21.33 -20.36
C PRO A 30 17.81 -21.04 -18.86
N SER A 31 18.94 -20.98 -18.15
CA SER A 31 18.96 -20.42 -16.82
C SER A 31 18.50 -18.97 -16.99
N THR A 32 17.33 -18.66 -16.51
CA THR A 32 16.91 -17.28 -16.29
C THR A 32 17.90 -16.68 -15.30
N ALA A 33 18.95 -16.06 -15.82
CA ALA A 33 19.81 -15.20 -15.03
C ALA A 33 18.89 -14.15 -14.45
N THR A 34 18.68 -14.19 -13.15
CA THR A 34 17.95 -13.17 -12.40
C THR A 34 18.71 -11.87 -12.67
N ALA A 35 18.19 -11.03 -13.56
CA ALA A 35 18.82 -9.77 -13.89
C ALA A 35 18.92 -8.97 -12.58
N THR A 36 20.13 -8.56 -12.23
CA THR A 36 20.35 -7.69 -11.07
C THR A 36 19.45 -6.45 -11.27
N PRO A 37 18.59 -6.10 -10.31
CA PRO A 37 17.71 -4.95 -10.44
C PRO A 37 18.55 -3.70 -10.76
N SER A 38 18.09 -2.92 -11.74
CA SER A 38 18.76 -1.65 -12.06
C SER A 38 18.70 -0.70 -10.86
N THR A 39 19.77 0.06 -10.67
CA THR A 39 19.81 1.04 -9.56
C THR A 39 19.13 2.36 -9.95
N THR A 40 18.76 3.14 -8.95
CA THR A 40 18.05 4.42 -9.14
C THR A 40 18.80 5.36 -10.08
N GLU A 41 20.12 5.48 -9.95
CA GLU A 41 20.94 6.37 -10.81
C GLU A 41 21.09 5.88 -12.25
N GLN A 42 20.85 4.60 -12.51
CA GLN A 42 20.86 4.03 -13.86
C GLN A 42 19.55 4.36 -14.62
N VAL A 43 18.45 4.50 -13.92
CA VAL A 43 17.10 4.70 -14.50
C VAL A 43 16.68 6.16 -14.45
N TYR A 44 16.97 6.85 -13.36
CA TYR A 44 16.51 8.22 -13.11
C TYR A 44 17.66 9.23 -13.16
N LYS A 45 17.35 10.44 -13.63
CA LYS A 45 18.31 11.52 -13.72
C LYS A 45 18.51 12.24 -12.37
N ASN A 46 19.73 12.74 -12.15
CA ASN A 46 20.09 13.58 -10.99
C ASN A 46 19.84 12.94 -9.61
N ILE A 47 20.05 11.64 -9.52
CA ILE A 47 20.01 10.93 -8.24
C ILE A 47 21.32 11.22 -7.47
N GLN A 48 21.22 11.78 -6.26
CA GLN A 48 22.40 12.18 -5.45
C GLN A 48 22.47 11.41 -4.11
N VAL A 49 21.35 11.08 -3.50
CA VAL A 49 21.31 10.51 -2.14
C VAL A 49 20.90 9.03 -2.14
N LEU A 50 19.98 8.64 -3.03
CA LEU A 50 19.45 7.28 -3.10
C LEU A 50 20.20 6.43 -4.14
N LYS A 51 21.49 6.69 -4.38
CA LYS A 51 22.34 5.89 -5.28
C LYS A 51 22.50 4.48 -4.73
N GLY A 52 22.50 3.48 -5.62
CA GLY A 52 22.65 2.08 -5.27
C GLY A 52 21.37 1.41 -4.79
N PHE A 53 20.27 2.16 -4.60
CA PHE A 53 18.97 1.55 -4.30
C PHE A 53 18.32 0.95 -5.55
N PRO A 54 17.48 -0.08 -5.42
CA PRO A 54 16.70 -0.59 -6.54
C PRO A 54 15.83 0.51 -7.17
N SER A 55 15.82 0.60 -8.49
CA SER A 55 15.12 1.68 -9.21
C SER A 55 13.60 1.68 -8.99
N ASP A 56 13.00 0.51 -8.80
CA ASP A 56 11.58 0.31 -8.51
C ASP A 56 11.19 0.82 -7.12
N GLN A 57 12.14 1.01 -6.21
CA GLN A 57 11.92 1.54 -4.87
C GLN A 57 11.91 3.09 -4.81
N LEU A 58 12.29 3.79 -5.89
CA LEU A 58 12.37 5.24 -5.85
C LEU A 58 11.00 5.90 -5.62
N ILE A 59 9.99 5.48 -6.37
CA ILE A 59 8.65 6.08 -6.26
C ILE A 59 8.01 5.79 -4.90
N PRO A 60 8.01 4.54 -4.38
CA PRO A 60 7.59 4.28 -3.01
C PRO A 60 8.33 5.13 -1.96
N ALA A 61 9.65 5.30 -2.12
CA ALA A 61 10.43 6.15 -1.23
C ALA A 61 10.00 7.62 -1.28
N MET A 62 9.74 8.17 -2.48
CA MET A 62 9.23 9.54 -2.62
C MET A 62 7.83 9.71 -2.03
N GLN A 63 6.96 8.71 -2.18
CA GLN A 63 5.64 8.69 -1.53
C GLN A 63 5.78 8.69 0.00
N PHE A 64 6.71 7.91 0.52
CA PHE A 64 6.99 7.90 1.95
C PHE A 64 7.49 9.27 2.45
N VAL A 65 8.38 9.94 1.69
CA VAL A 65 8.83 11.30 2.01
C VAL A 65 7.66 12.27 2.02
N ALA A 66 6.85 12.29 0.96
CA ALA A 66 5.70 13.18 0.83
C ALA A 66 4.71 12.99 2.00
N ALA A 67 4.37 11.73 2.30
CA ALA A 67 3.51 11.37 3.43
C ALA A 67 4.11 11.78 4.78
N SER A 68 5.42 11.58 4.96
CA SER A 68 6.12 11.94 6.20
C SER A 68 6.12 13.44 6.46
N LEU A 69 6.10 14.25 5.40
CA LEU A 69 6.12 15.71 5.48
C LEU A 69 4.72 16.34 5.35
N GLY A 70 3.70 15.57 4.97
CA GLY A 70 2.36 16.09 4.70
C GLY A 70 2.31 17.04 3.50
N VAL A 71 3.14 16.79 2.46
CA VAL A 71 3.25 17.64 1.28
C VAL A 71 3.04 16.84 -0.01
N GLN A 72 2.88 17.54 -1.12
CA GLN A 72 2.77 16.95 -2.46
C GLN A 72 4.12 16.97 -3.19
N CYS A 73 4.21 16.30 -4.34
CA CYS A 73 5.44 16.17 -5.10
C CYS A 73 5.98 17.51 -5.58
N ASP A 74 5.09 18.43 -5.91
CA ASP A 74 5.39 19.78 -6.38
C ASP A 74 6.04 20.66 -5.30
N PHE A 75 5.89 20.32 -4.02
CA PHE A 75 6.61 21.01 -2.94
C PHE A 75 8.13 20.97 -3.13
N CYS A 76 8.67 19.85 -3.64
CA CYS A 76 10.10 19.64 -3.85
C CYS A 76 10.51 19.60 -5.32
N HIS A 77 9.58 19.30 -6.24
CA HIS A 77 9.88 19.10 -7.65
C HIS A 77 9.16 20.11 -8.54
N LEU A 78 9.76 20.43 -9.68
CA LEU A 78 9.04 21.10 -10.76
C LEU A 78 8.19 20.09 -11.51
N GLU A 79 7.02 20.50 -11.91
CA GLU A 79 6.12 19.70 -12.74
C GLU A 79 6.81 19.35 -14.08
N ASN A 80 6.76 18.07 -14.46
CA ASN A 80 7.41 17.52 -15.66
C ASN A 80 8.94 17.69 -15.77
N ALA A 81 9.61 18.09 -14.66
CA ALA A 81 11.06 18.29 -14.60
C ALA A 81 11.62 17.86 -13.23
N PHE A 82 11.27 16.63 -12.80
CA PHE A 82 11.62 16.10 -11.48
C PHE A 82 13.13 16.04 -11.21
N GLU A 83 13.96 15.99 -12.25
CA GLU A 83 15.41 15.98 -12.16
C GLU A 83 16.01 17.35 -11.81
N LYS A 84 15.31 18.47 -12.08
CA LYS A 84 15.83 19.82 -11.84
C LYS A 84 15.94 20.15 -10.36
N ASP A 85 16.88 21.00 -10.01
CA ASP A 85 17.23 21.40 -8.64
C ASP A 85 16.84 22.85 -8.30
N ASP A 86 15.92 23.43 -9.04
CA ASP A 86 15.52 24.84 -8.89
C ASP A 86 14.81 25.12 -7.54
N LYS A 87 14.24 24.07 -6.89
CA LYS A 87 13.57 24.24 -5.61
C LYS A 87 14.52 23.98 -4.43
N GLU A 88 14.63 24.95 -3.54
CA GLU A 88 15.44 24.86 -2.32
C GLU A 88 14.94 23.73 -1.39
N THR A 89 13.64 23.49 -1.37
CA THR A 89 13.01 22.39 -0.61
C THR A 89 13.55 21.01 -1.03
N LYS A 90 13.83 20.80 -2.32
CA LYS A 90 14.48 19.56 -2.81
C LYS A 90 15.91 19.41 -2.28
N GLN A 91 16.66 20.51 -2.26
CA GLN A 91 18.02 20.53 -1.70
C GLN A 91 18.01 20.22 -0.19
N THR A 92 17.07 20.84 0.53
CA THR A 92 16.86 20.60 1.96
C THR A 92 16.46 19.13 2.22
N ALA A 93 15.56 18.55 1.44
CA ALA A 93 15.19 17.14 1.56
C ALA A 93 16.41 16.21 1.40
N ARG A 94 17.30 16.49 0.45
CA ARG A 94 18.54 15.72 0.29
C ARG A 94 19.46 15.82 1.52
N LYS A 95 19.57 17.01 2.13
CA LYS A 95 20.35 17.18 3.38
C LYS A 95 19.75 16.36 4.51
N MET A 96 18.43 16.37 4.65
CA MET A 96 17.72 15.60 5.68
C MET A 96 17.86 14.09 5.49
N MET A 97 17.78 13.61 4.24
CA MET A 97 18.03 12.18 3.94
C MET A 97 19.46 11.77 4.33
N ARG A 98 20.48 12.57 3.98
CA ARG A 98 21.87 12.27 4.38
C ARG A 98 22.02 12.22 5.89
N MET A 99 21.42 13.16 6.61
CA MET A 99 21.40 13.17 8.08
C MET A 99 20.74 11.90 8.63
N MET A 100 19.57 11.54 8.13
CA MET A 100 18.85 10.34 8.55
C MET A 100 19.68 9.06 8.33
N PHE A 101 20.31 8.92 7.14
CA PHE A 101 21.17 7.77 6.87
C PHE A 101 22.40 7.73 7.76
N ALA A 102 23.03 8.89 8.03
CA ALA A 102 24.15 8.99 8.95
C ALA A 102 23.75 8.56 10.36
N ILE A 103 22.63 9.07 10.88
CA ILE A 103 22.12 8.68 12.21
C ILE A 103 21.90 7.16 12.29
N ASN A 104 21.22 6.59 11.30
CA ASN A 104 20.96 5.15 11.30
C ASN A 104 22.26 4.33 11.20
N LYS A 105 23.21 4.77 10.37
CA LYS A 105 24.51 4.11 10.23
C LYS A 105 25.34 4.19 11.52
N ASP A 106 25.46 5.39 12.07
CA ASP A 106 26.44 5.67 13.14
C ASP A 106 25.91 5.28 14.54
N TYR A 107 24.59 5.22 14.73
CA TYR A 107 23.96 5.00 16.03
C TYR A 107 23.05 3.78 16.12
N PHE A 108 22.71 3.16 14.99
CA PHE A 108 21.78 2.02 14.94
C PHE A 108 22.29 0.87 14.07
N ASP A 109 23.60 0.73 13.90
CA ASP A 109 24.24 -0.35 13.15
C ASP A 109 23.70 -0.54 11.71
N GLY A 110 23.31 0.56 11.08
CA GLY A 110 22.68 0.57 9.76
C GLY A 110 21.21 0.14 9.75
N GLN A 111 20.63 -0.17 10.92
CA GLN A 111 19.20 -0.48 11.02
C GLN A 111 18.37 0.80 10.84
N GLN A 112 17.26 0.68 10.11
CA GLN A 112 16.36 1.79 9.82
C GLN A 112 15.46 2.13 11.04
N LYS A 113 16.06 2.69 12.10
CA LYS A 113 15.35 3.08 13.32
C LYS A 113 14.81 4.50 13.25
N VAL A 114 15.53 5.41 12.59
CA VAL A 114 15.11 6.80 12.37
C VAL A 114 14.65 6.96 10.95
N THR A 115 13.47 7.50 10.74
CA THR A 115 12.85 7.77 9.43
C THR A 115 12.47 9.25 9.34
N CYS A 116 12.09 9.72 8.14
CA CYS A 116 11.56 11.07 7.98
C CYS A 116 10.37 11.32 8.92
N TYR A 117 9.49 10.34 9.05
CA TYR A 117 8.30 10.43 9.89
C TYR A 117 8.61 10.52 11.39
N ALA A 118 9.73 9.98 11.84
CA ALA A 118 10.15 10.07 13.25
C ALA A 118 10.22 11.52 13.74
N CYS A 119 10.62 12.44 12.83
CA CYS A 119 10.72 13.86 13.13
C CYS A 119 9.54 14.68 12.60
N HIS A 120 9.06 14.39 11.39
CA HIS A 120 8.11 15.24 10.67
C HIS A 120 6.64 14.95 11.00
N ARG A 121 6.27 13.69 11.23
CA ARG A 121 4.90 13.27 11.66
C ARG A 121 3.76 13.88 10.83
N GLY A 122 3.95 13.97 9.50
CA GLY A 122 2.96 14.55 8.60
C GLY A 122 3.01 16.08 8.48
N ALA A 123 4.07 16.73 8.95
CA ALA A 123 4.26 18.17 8.79
C ALA A 123 5.60 18.47 8.12
N HIS A 124 5.64 19.44 7.17
CA HIS A 124 6.89 19.81 6.48
C HIS A 124 7.94 20.40 7.44
N LYS A 125 7.52 20.95 8.56
CA LYS A 125 8.38 21.29 9.70
C LYS A 125 8.22 20.21 10.76
N PRO A 126 9.32 19.67 11.32
CA PRO A 126 9.23 18.71 12.41
C PRO A 126 8.43 19.25 13.58
N VAL A 127 7.58 18.43 14.15
CA VAL A 127 6.88 18.76 15.38
C VAL A 127 7.84 18.47 16.55
N ILE A 128 8.27 19.53 17.25
CA ILE A 128 9.23 19.44 18.36
C ILE A 128 8.53 19.37 19.73
N THR A 129 7.22 19.57 19.78
CA THR A 129 6.40 19.47 21.00
C THR A 129 5.34 18.38 20.80
N PRO A 130 5.04 17.55 21.82
CA PRO A 130 3.93 16.60 21.74
C PRO A 130 2.62 17.31 21.43
N ILE A 131 1.87 16.82 20.44
CA ILE A 131 0.54 17.32 20.11
C ILE A 131 -0.45 16.48 20.90
N ILE A 132 -1.27 17.12 21.72
CA ILE A 132 -2.46 16.50 22.31
C ILE A 132 -3.54 16.64 21.23
N SER A 133 -3.84 15.57 20.51
CA SER A 133 -4.92 15.55 19.53
C SER A 133 -6.25 15.29 20.25
N GLU A 134 -7.23 16.15 20.01
CA GLU A 134 -8.61 15.88 20.37
C GLU A 134 -9.19 14.78 19.46
N GLU A 135 -10.07 14.02 20.02
CA GLU A 135 -10.86 12.83 19.69
C GLU A 135 -10.81 12.18 18.30
N ASP A 136 -10.56 12.85 17.20
CA ASP A 136 -10.48 12.25 15.86
C ASP A 136 -9.07 11.87 15.41
N GLY A 137 -8.07 12.16 16.22
CA GLY A 137 -6.65 11.95 15.92
C GLY A 137 -6.07 10.61 16.39
N LYS A 138 -6.89 9.59 16.66
CA LYS A 138 -6.46 8.30 17.17
C LYS A 138 -5.81 7.35 16.16
N SER A 139 -5.43 7.78 14.99
CA SER A 139 -4.60 6.94 14.14
C SER A 139 -3.12 7.26 14.30
N VAL A 140 -2.57 7.11 15.49
CA VAL A 140 -1.16 6.79 15.60
C VAL A 140 -1.04 5.35 15.12
N VAL A 141 -0.78 5.20 13.84
CA VAL A 141 -0.39 3.92 13.27
C VAL A 141 1.05 3.69 13.73
N GLU A 142 1.20 3.27 14.96
CA GLU A 142 2.45 2.78 15.48
C GLU A 142 2.60 1.35 14.96
N GLU A 143 3.67 1.08 14.23
CA GLU A 143 4.10 -0.28 13.94
C GLU A 143 4.51 -0.93 15.26
N LYS A 144 3.51 -1.31 16.06
CA LYS A 144 3.73 -2.08 17.29
C LYS A 144 4.07 -3.50 16.88
N MET A 145 5.34 -3.70 16.51
CA MET A 145 5.90 -5.04 16.60
C MET A 145 5.85 -5.45 18.07
N PRO A 146 5.30 -6.61 18.39
CA PRO A 146 5.36 -7.13 19.73
C PRO A 146 6.82 -7.51 20.06
N HIS A 147 7.63 -6.55 20.49
CA HIS A 147 8.99 -6.78 20.96
C HIS A 147 9.00 -7.43 22.35
N GLU A 148 7.93 -7.31 23.08
CA GLU A 148 7.65 -8.05 24.31
C GLU A 148 6.45 -8.95 24.10
N ALA A 149 6.47 -10.15 24.70
CA ALA A 149 5.31 -11.01 24.67
C ALA A 149 4.12 -10.24 25.25
N PRO A 150 3.07 -9.95 24.46
CA PRO A 150 1.94 -9.20 24.97
C PRO A 150 1.33 -9.97 26.15
N ASN A 151 0.84 -9.25 27.14
CA ASN A 151 0.06 -9.88 28.19
C ASN A 151 -1.25 -10.39 27.58
N THR A 152 -1.24 -11.64 27.14
CA THR A 152 -2.37 -12.29 26.48
C THR A 152 -3.35 -12.92 27.47
N ALA A 153 -3.16 -12.72 28.77
CA ALA A 153 -4.05 -13.27 29.79
C ALA A 153 -5.50 -12.80 29.54
N GLY A 154 -6.40 -13.76 29.37
CA GLY A 154 -7.83 -13.48 29.11
C GLY A 154 -8.19 -13.15 27.66
N LEU A 155 -7.24 -13.22 26.72
CA LEU A 155 -7.54 -13.15 25.29
C LEU A 155 -7.88 -14.54 24.73
N PRO A 156 -8.77 -14.64 23.74
CA PRO A 156 -9.03 -15.90 23.04
C PRO A 156 -7.80 -16.33 22.23
N SER A 157 -7.72 -17.61 21.86
CA SER A 157 -6.71 -18.04 20.90
C SER A 157 -6.98 -17.47 19.51
N ALA A 158 -5.94 -17.40 18.67
CA ALA A 158 -6.09 -16.97 17.29
C ALA A 158 -7.06 -17.85 16.52
N ASP A 159 -7.03 -19.17 16.73
CA ASP A 159 -7.94 -20.12 16.09
C ASP A 159 -9.41 -19.87 16.47
N GLN A 160 -9.66 -19.47 17.74
CA GLN A 160 -11.01 -19.10 18.17
C GLN A 160 -11.52 -17.84 17.45
N VAL A 161 -10.68 -16.82 17.31
CA VAL A 161 -11.04 -15.56 16.64
C VAL A 161 -11.28 -15.80 15.15
N ILE A 162 -10.37 -16.52 14.47
CA ILE A 162 -10.47 -16.81 13.05
C ILE A 162 -11.61 -17.79 12.76
N GLY A 163 -11.80 -18.79 13.62
CA GLY A 163 -12.94 -19.71 13.52
C GLY A 163 -14.27 -18.97 13.62
N LYS A 164 -14.39 -18.03 14.57
CA LYS A 164 -15.58 -17.18 14.70
C LYS A 164 -15.79 -16.32 13.45
N TYR A 165 -14.72 -15.74 12.90
CA TYR A 165 -14.81 -14.98 11.66
C TYR A 165 -15.32 -15.84 10.49
N LEU A 166 -14.74 -17.00 10.26
CA LEU A 166 -15.18 -17.88 9.18
C LEU A 166 -16.64 -18.29 9.33
N GLN A 167 -17.12 -18.58 10.55
CA GLN A 167 -18.52 -18.83 10.83
C GLN A 167 -19.40 -17.61 10.54
N ALA A 168 -18.94 -16.42 10.97
CA ALA A 168 -19.68 -15.17 10.81
C ALA A 168 -19.90 -14.77 9.34
N VAL A 169 -18.97 -15.15 8.45
CA VAL A 169 -19.08 -14.87 7.01
C VAL A 169 -19.80 -15.95 6.21
N GLY A 170 -20.26 -17.04 6.85
CA GLY A 170 -21.05 -18.09 6.18
C GLY A 170 -20.43 -19.49 6.22
N GLY A 171 -19.27 -19.62 6.87
CA GLY A 171 -18.56 -20.88 7.04
C GLY A 171 -17.48 -21.14 5.99
N ALA A 172 -16.51 -21.96 6.37
CA ALA A 172 -15.36 -22.28 5.52
C ALA A 172 -15.76 -22.98 4.21
N GLU A 173 -16.78 -23.83 4.24
CA GLU A 173 -17.28 -24.53 3.06
C GLU A 173 -17.89 -23.57 2.04
N ALA A 174 -18.78 -22.66 2.47
CA ALA A 174 -19.34 -21.64 1.58
C ALA A 174 -18.24 -20.73 1.02
N ALA A 175 -17.28 -20.30 1.86
CA ALA A 175 -16.16 -19.48 1.46
C ALA A 175 -15.26 -20.17 0.41
N SER A 176 -15.07 -21.48 0.48
CA SER A 176 -14.23 -22.24 -0.45
C SER A 176 -14.84 -22.38 -1.85
N ARG A 177 -16.15 -22.21 -1.97
CA ARG A 177 -16.85 -22.29 -3.27
C ARG A 177 -16.71 -21.04 -4.11
N ILE A 178 -16.27 -19.92 -3.53
CA ILE A 178 -16.14 -18.65 -4.25
C ILE A 178 -14.76 -18.55 -4.89
N SER A 179 -14.72 -18.54 -6.21
CA SER A 179 -13.49 -18.46 -6.99
C SER A 179 -13.35 -17.15 -7.78
N THR A 180 -14.49 -16.52 -8.13
CA THR A 180 -14.48 -15.23 -8.85
C THR A 180 -15.51 -14.28 -8.27
N ARG A 181 -15.24 -12.97 -8.42
CA ARG A 181 -16.16 -11.88 -8.10
C ARG A 181 -16.07 -10.77 -9.13
N ILE A 182 -17.22 -10.27 -9.53
CA ILE A 182 -17.38 -9.05 -10.32
C ILE A 182 -18.19 -8.09 -9.47
N GLN A 183 -17.64 -6.94 -9.15
CA GLN A 183 -18.26 -5.93 -8.31
C GLN A 183 -18.32 -4.60 -9.03
N LYS A 184 -19.47 -3.94 -9.01
CA LYS A 184 -19.67 -2.61 -9.58
C LYS A 184 -20.23 -1.69 -8.52
N GLY A 185 -19.80 -0.44 -8.55
CA GLY A 185 -20.21 0.55 -7.58
C GLY A 185 -19.57 1.90 -7.81
N THR A 186 -19.37 2.62 -6.73
CA THR A 186 -18.87 3.99 -6.75
C THR A 186 -17.66 4.14 -5.85
N LEU A 187 -16.62 4.78 -6.35
CA LEU A 187 -15.49 5.27 -5.57
C LEU A 187 -15.73 6.73 -5.21
N ALA A 188 -15.64 7.05 -3.91
CA ALA A 188 -15.79 8.41 -3.39
C ALA A 188 -14.45 8.94 -2.87
N VAL A 189 -14.07 10.16 -3.28
CA VAL A 189 -12.92 10.92 -2.79
C VAL A 189 -13.40 12.32 -2.44
N GLY A 190 -13.40 12.65 -1.16
CA GLY A 190 -14.05 13.88 -0.70
C GLY A 190 -15.54 13.90 -1.13
N SER A 191 -15.93 14.92 -1.88
CA SER A 191 -17.29 15.05 -2.44
C SER A 191 -17.45 14.47 -3.85
N GLU A 192 -16.38 14.01 -4.47
CA GLU A 192 -16.44 13.48 -5.85
C GLU A 192 -16.70 11.96 -5.86
N HIS A 193 -17.44 11.52 -6.87
CA HIS A 193 -17.86 10.14 -7.03
C HIS A 193 -17.57 9.65 -8.44
N PHE A 194 -16.94 8.47 -8.55
CA PHE A 194 -16.52 7.88 -9.81
C PHE A 194 -16.98 6.43 -9.90
N PRO A 195 -17.50 5.97 -11.05
CA PRO A 195 -17.84 4.56 -11.23
C PRO A 195 -16.60 3.68 -11.06
N VAL A 196 -16.76 2.58 -10.33
CA VAL A 196 -15.70 1.60 -10.10
C VAL A 196 -16.19 0.19 -10.46
N GLU A 197 -15.31 -0.59 -11.06
CA GLU A 197 -15.47 -2.02 -11.27
C GLU A 197 -14.28 -2.76 -10.68
N VAL A 198 -14.56 -3.83 -9.94
CA VAL A 198 -13.54 -4.71 -9.37
C VAL A 198 -13.78 -6.12 -9.87
N LEU A 199 -12.80 -6.66 -10.56
CA LEU A 199 -12.70 -8.07 -10.95
C LEU A 199 -11.74 -8.77 -10.00
N ALA A 200 -12.14 -9.91 -9.45
CA ALA A 200 -11.27 -10.72 -8.61
C ALA A 200 -11.42 -12.20 -8.96
N LYS A 201 -10.28 -12.90 -9.01
CA LYS A 201 -10.20 -14.35 -9.24
C LYS A 201 -9.16 -14.95 -8.30
N ALA A 202 -9.60 -15.93 -7.51
CA ALA A 202 -8.70 -16.62 -6.60
C ALA A 202 -7.50 -17.26 -7.35
N PRO A 203 -6.31 -17.34 -6.75
CA PRO A 203 -6.06 -16.96 -5.36
C PRO A 203 -5.84 -15.45 -5.15
N ALA A 204 -5.21 -14.73 -6.08
CA ALA A 204 -4.68 -13.39 -5.85
C ALA A 204 -4.82 -12.45 -7.06
N ASN A 205 -5.61 -12.81 -8.07
CA ASN A 205 -5.82 -11.95 -9.21
C ASN A 205 -6.91 -10.92 -8.89
N ARG A 206 -6.58 -9.64 -9.08
CA ARG A 206 -7.53 -8.54 -8.88
C ARG A 206 -7.23 -7.37 -9.81
N VAL A 207 -8.26 -6.87 -10.46
CA VAL A 207 -8.20 -5.63 -11.25
C VAL A 207 -9.29 -4.69 -10.77
N THR A 208 -8.91 -3.47 -10.46
CA THR A 208 -9.83 -2.39 -10.08
C THR A 208 -9.75 -1.31 -11.15
N THR A 209 -10.86 -1.03 -11.80
CA THR A 209 -10.99 0.03 -12.80
C THR A 209 -11.86 1.15 -12.27
N VAL A 210 -11.34 2.36 -12.24
CA VAL A 210 -12.08 3.58 -11.88
C VAL A 210 -12.21 4.45 -13.14
N ARG A 211 -13.41 4.92 -13.41
CA ARG A 211 -13.70 5.73 -14.59
C ARG A 211 -13.71 7.21 -14.22
N PHE A 212 -12.66 7.92 -14.60
CA PHE A 212 -12.55 9.37 -14.47
C PHE A 212 -12.97 10.09 -15.74
N PRO A 213 -13.28 11.39 -15.70
CA PRO A 213 -13.61 12.18 -16.90
C PRO A 213 -12.50 12.14 -17.97
N GLY A 214 -11.23 12.01 -17.56
CA GLY A 214 -10.06 11.95 -18.46
C GLY A 214 -9.68 10.55 -18.92
N GLY A 215 -10.43 9.50 -18.55
CA GLY A 215 -10.17 8.11 -18.90
C GLY A 215 -10.10 7.18 -17.69
N ASN A 216 -9.81 5.91 -17.93
CA ASN A 216 -9.81 4.90 -16.87
C ASN A 216 -8.47 4.85 -16.14
N SER A 217 -8.54 4.78 -14.81
CA SER A 217 -7.41 4.31 -14.01
C SER A 217 -7.62 2.85 -13.67
N VAL A 218 -6.57 2.06 -13.86
CA VAL A 218 -6.60 0.61 -13.62
C VAL A 218 -5.48 0.23 -12.68
N THR A 219 -5.83 -0.39 -11.58
CA THR A 219 -4.87 -1.03 -10.67
C THR A 219 -5.06 -2.52 -10.77
N GLY A 220 -4.02 -3.24 -11.14
CA GLY A 220 -4.07 -4.69 -11.31
C GLY A 220 -2.97 -5.41 -10.56
N VAL A 221 -3.28 -6.62 -10.11
CA VAL A 221 -2.32 -7.59 -9.59
C VAL A 221 -2.74 -8.99 -10.03
N ASN A 222 -1.78 -9.78 -10.43
CA ASN A 222 -1.94 -11.21 -10.69
C ASN A 222 -0.89 -12.01 -9.90
N SER A 223 -0.71 -13.28 -10.25
CA SER A 223 0.23 -14.17 -9.55
C SER A 223 1.69 -13.68 -9.63
N ASP A 224 2.05 -12.95 -10.68
CA ASP A 224 3.44 -12.68 -11.04
C ASP A 224 3.81 -11.21 -10.91
N GLU A 225 2.87 -10.31 -11.21
CA GLU A 225 3.16 -8.88 -11.32
C GLU A 225 1.99 -8.02 -10.82
N GLY A 226 2.29 -6.75 -10.55
CA GLY A 226 1.30 -5.72 -10.25
C GLY A 226 1.59 -4.46 -11.06
N TRP A 227 0.54 -3.74 -11.44
CA TRP A 227 0.65 -2.55 -12.25
C TRP A 227 -0.40 -1.49 -11.92
N LEU A 228 -0.07 -0.27 -12.26
CA LEU A 228 -0.95 0.88 -12.23
C LEU A 228 -0.96 1.55 -13.61
N SER A 229 -2.13 1.68 -14.19
CA SER A 229 -2.37 2.44 -15.42
C SER A 229 -3.22 3.66 -15.09
N THR A 230 -2.77 4.84 -15.47
CA THR A 230 -3.51 6.10 -15.32
C THR A 230 -3.64 6.81 -16.67
N PRO A 231 -4.73 7.55 -16.91
CA PRO A 231 -4.93 8.25 -18.17
C PRO A 231 -3.73 9.16 -18.51
N GLY A 232 -3.30 9.11 -19.77
CA GLY A 232 -2.21 9.96 -20.26
C GLY A 232 -0.80 9.61 -19.74
N ARG A 233 -0.62 8.48 -19.05
CA ARG A 233 0.68 8.03 -18.53
C ARG A 233 1.01 6.62 -18.98
N GLN A 234 2.30 6.30 -18.98
CA GLN A 234 2.75 4.94 -19.18
C GLN A 234 2.31 4.06 -18.01
N VAL A 235 2.05 2.78 -18.31
CA VAL A 235 1.77 1.79 -17.27
C VAL A 235 2.99 1.70 -16.35
N HIS A 236 2.75 1.84 -15.06
CA HIS A 236 3.77 1.76 -14.02
C HIS A 236 3.73 0.37 -13.37
N ASP A 237 4.89 -0.27 -13.30
CA ASP A 237 5.04 -1.54 -12.59
C ASP A 237 5.18 -1.30 -11.09
N MET A 238 4.47 -2.09 -10.32
CA MET A 238 4.60 -2.08 -8.86
C MET A 238 5.95 -2.68 -8.46
N SER A 239 6.56 -2.12 -7.42
CA SER A 239 7.70 -2.73 -6.76
C SER A 239 7.33 -4.07 -6.10
N PRO A 240 8.29 -4.96 -5.83
CA PRO A 240 7.99 -6.24 -5.18
C PRO A 240 7.19 -6.12 -3.88
N SER A 241 7.47 -5.10 -3.06
CA SER A 241 6.73 -4.86 -1.82
C SER A 241 5.30 -4.35 -2.05
N GLU A 242 5.07 -3.58 -3.11
CA GLU A 242 3.72 -3.16 -3.52
C GLU A 242 2.92 -4.33 -4.10
N VAL A 243 3.54 -5.17 -4.95
CA VAL A 243 2.92 -6.40 -5.47
C VAL A 243 2.47 -7.29 -4.32
N GLU A 244 3.34 -7.52 -3.35
CA GLU A 244 3.04 -8.38 -2.20
C GLU A 244 1.89 -7.81 -1.35
N ALA A 245 1.86 -6.49 -1.15
CA ALA A 245 0.77 -5.82 -0.47
C ALA A 245 -0.56 -5.93 -1.26
N ALA A 246 -0.51 -5.72 -2.57
CA ALA A 246 -1.68 -5.83 -3.44
C ALA A 246 -2.22 -7.27 -3.52
N ARG A 247 -1.33 -8.27 -3.54
CA ARG A 247 -1.69 -9.69 -3.47
C ARG A 247 -2.37 -10.04 -2.16
N THR A 248 -1.85 -9.55 -1.04
CA THR A 248 -2.49 -9.72 0.26
C THR A 248 -3.92 -9.16 0.26
N ASP A 249 -4.11 -7.96 -0.27
CA ASP A 249 -5.44 -7.36 -0.39
C ASP A 249 -6.36 -8.18 -1.32
N ALA A 250 -5.82 -8.71 -2.42
CA ALA A 250 -6.57 -9.54 -3.36
C ALA A 250 -6.97 -10.89 -2.74
N GLU A 251 -6.07 -11.52 -2.00
CA GLU A 251 -6.36 -12.80 -1.32
C GLU A 251 -7.37 -12.61 -0.17
N LEU A 252 -7.29 -11.52 0.60
CA LEU A 252 -8.25 -11.20 1.67
C LEU A 252 -9.68 -10.96 1.16
N PHE A 253 -9.85 -10.76 -0.16
CA PHE A 253 -11.18 -10.76 -0.79
C PHE A 253 -11.90 -12.11 -0.68
N PHE A 254 -11.15 -13.19 -0.46
CA PHE A 254 -11.67 -14.55 -0.32
C PHE A 254 -11.44 -15.03 1.11
N PRO A 255 -12.47 -15.09 1.97
CA PRO A 255 -12.31 -15.38 3.40
C PRO A 255 -11.57 -16.68 3.72
N ASN A 256 -11.73 -17.70 2.87
CA ASN A 256 -11.03 -18.99 3.01
C ASN A 256 -9.50 -18.88 2.79
N ARG A 257 -9.03 -17.78 2.19
CA ARG A 257 -7.60 -17.55 1.96
C ARG A 257 -6.87 -17.05 3.20
N LEU A 258 -7.58 -16.47 4.17
CA LEU A 258 -6.99 -15.85 5.35
C LEU A 258 -5.94 -16.76 6.02
N THR A 259 -6.27 -18.01 6.26
CA THR A 259 -5.38 -19.00 6.91
C THR A 259 -4.24 -19.50 6.01
N LEU A 260 -4.26 -19.17 4.73
CA LEU A 260 -3.22 -19.54 3.76
C LEU A 260 -2.23 -18.39 3.49
N ILE A 261 -2.65 -17.15 3.75
CA ILE A 261 -1.83 -15.95 3.55
C ILE A 261 -0.76 -15.84 4.65
N PHE A 262 -1.17 -16.12 5.88
CA PHE A 262 -0.33 -15.93 7.05
C PHE A 262 0.13 -17.27 7.63
N LYS A 263 1.43 -17.34 7.96
CA LYS A 263 2.05 -18.53 8.54
C LYS A 263 1.67 -18.72 10.02
N GLU A 264 1.44 -17.61 10.70
CA GLU A 264 1.14 -17.58 12.13
C GLU A 264 0.20 -16.42 12.44
N PHE A 265 -0.65 -16.62 13.45
CA PHE A 265 -1.51 -15.59 14.00
C PHE A 265 -1.28 -15.43 15.50
N ARG A 266 -1.26 -14.18 15.97
CA ARG A 266 -1.16 -13.85 17.40
C ARG A 266 -2.22 -12.84 17.77
N VAL A 267 -3.06 -13.17 18.73
CA VAL A 267 -3.97 -12.19 19.35
C VAL A 267 -3.17 -11.38 20.35
N CYS A 268 -3.07 -10.07 20.15
CA CYS A 268 -2.17 -9.24 20.93
C CYS A 268 -2.89 -8.30 21.88
N GLN A 269 -4.05 -7.78 21.52
CA GLN A 269 -4.77 -6.80 22.34
C GLN A 269 -6.24 -6.70 21.93
N LYS A 270 -7.01 -5.95 22.75
CA LYS A 270 -8.32 -5.43 22.38
C LYS A 270 -8.20 -3.97 22.02
N GLU A 271 -8.99 -3.52 21.06
CA GLU A 271 -9.03 -2.12 20.66
C GLU A 271 -10.44 -1.75 20.21
N GLN A 272 -10.87 -0.52 20.51
CA GLN A 272 -12.15 -0.02 20.07
C GLN A 272 -12.00 0.68 18.71
N ILE A 273 -12.74 0.21 17.70
CA ILE A 273 -12.74 0.74 16.34
C ILE A 273 -14.18 1.13 15.97
N ASN A 274 -14.40 2.42 15.69
CA ASN A 274 -15.72 2.93 15.27
C ASN A 274 -16.88 2.49 16.19
N GLY A 275 -16.63 2.44 17.50
CA GLY A 275 -17.61 1.99 18.50
C GLY A 275 -17.71 0.49 18.71
N HIS A 276 -16.94 -0.32 17.98
CA HIS A 276 -16.87 -1.78 18.11
C HIS A 276 -15.65 -2.20 18.93
N GLU A 277 -15.86 -3.04 19.92
CA GLU A 277 -14.77 -3.74 20.61
C GLU A 277 -14.20 -4.81 19.68
N THR A 278 -12.89 -4.75 19.43
CA THR A 278 -12.22 -5.67 18.50
C THR A 278 -11.11 -6.46 19.17
N TYR A 279 -10.83 -7.67 18.65
CA TYR A 279 -9.57 -8.36 18.86
C TYR A 279 -8.59 -7.97 17.75
N VAL A 280 -7.38 -7.54 18.13
CA VAL A 280 -6.29 -7.25 17.20
C VAL A 280 -5.45 -8.51 17.05
N VAL A 281 -5.46 -9.06 15.86
CA VAL A 281 -4.72 -10.28 15.50
C VAL A 281 -3.62 -9.92 14.53
N PHE A 282 -2.38 -10.22 14.89
CA PHE A 282 -1.23 -10.07 13.99
C PHE A 282 -1.13 -11.29 13.09
N GLY A 283 -1.25 -11.06 11.80
CA GLY A 283 -0.94 -12.06 10.76
C GLY A 283 0.51 -11.95 10.33
N ILE A 284 1.29 -13.00 10.55
CA ILE A 284 2.74 -13.02 10.37
C ILE A 284 3.08 -13.79 9.10
N ARG A 285 3.97 -13.23 8.27
CA ARG A 285 4.57 -13.82 7.09
C ARG A 285 6.08 -13.70 7.15
N ASP A 286 6.77 -14.59 6.42
CA ASP A 286 8.23 -14.52 6.35
C ASP A 286 8.68 -13.25 5.61
N ASN A 287 9.64 -12.55 6.18
CA ASN A 287 10.28 -11.35 5.62
C ASN A 287 9.33 -10.17 5.28
N GLN A 288 8.14 -10.14 5.86
CA GLN A 288 7.19 -9.05 5.69
C GLN A 288 6.77 -8.47 7.05
N PRO A 289 6.46 -7.18 7.13
CA PRO A 289 5.84 -6.63 8.32
C PRO A 289 4.53 -7.37 8.62
N PRO A 290 4.23 -7.65 9.89
CA PRO A 290 2.96 -8.24 10.26
C PRO A 290 1.79 -7.34 9.84
N ALA A 291 0.73 -7.95 9.31
CA ALA A 291 -0.54 -7.27 9.14
C ALA A 291 -1.32 -7.31 10.45
N GLN A 292 -2.04 -6.24 10.77
CA GLN A 292 -2.95 -6.19 11.91
C GLN A 292 -4.39 -6.35 11.39
N LEU A 293 -5.06 -7.35 11.92
CA LEU A 293 -6.42 -7.73 11.54
C LEU A 293 -7.32 -7.49 12.74
N TYR A 294 -8.36 -6.69 12.56
CA TYR A 294 -9.27 -6.29 13.63
C TYR A 294 -10.59 -7.01 13.46
N PHE A 295 -10.88 -7.92 14.37
CA PHE A 295 -12.13 -8.69 14.36
C PHE A 295 -13.07 -8.18 15.43
N ASP A 296 -14.26 -7.78 15.03
CA ASP A 296 -15.32 -7.35 15.94
C ASP A 296 -15.69 -8.47 16.91
N GLN A 297 -15.71 -8.17 18.20
CA GLN A 297 -15.91 -9.18 19.23
C GLN A 297 -17.33 -9.74 19.24
N GLU A 298 -18.34 -8.97 18.87
CA GLU A 298 -19.72 -9.39 18.86
C GLU A 298 -20.04 -10.19 17.60
N SER A 299 -19.85 -9.59 16.43
CA SER A 299 -20.22 -10.20 15.15
C SER A 299 -19.20 -11.19 14.61
N GLY A 300 -17.96 -11.16 15.08
CA GLY A 300 -16.84 -11.95 14.54
C GLY A 300 -16.30 -11.46 13.20
N ARG A 301 -16.81 -10.36 12.64
CA ARG A 301 -16.42 -9.87 11.32
C ARG A 301 -15.08 -9.17 11.34
N LEU A 302 -14.34 -9.24 10.24
CA LEU A 302 -13.15 -8.45 10.01
C LEU A 302 -13.58 -7.01 9.69
N VAL A 303 -13.28 -6.05 10.56
CA VAL A 303 -13.71 -4.65 10.41
C VAL A 303 -12.58 -3.73 9.95
N ARG A 304 -11.30 -4.13 10.16
CA ARG A 304 -10.15 -3.37 9.71
C ARG A 304 -8.97 -4.28 9.41
N VAL A 305 -8.22 -3.91 8.39
CA VAL A 305 -6.87 -4.42 8.11
C VAL A 305 -5.91 -3.23 8.10
N LEU A 306 -4.80 -3.35 8.81
CA LEU A 306 -3.69 -2.43 8.74
C LEU A 306 -2.47 -3.20 8.26
N ARG A 307 -1.88 -2.78 7.15
CA ARG A 307 -0.69 -3.38 6.56
C ARG A 307 0.33 -2.32 6.17
N PHE A 308 1.55 -2.76 5.93
CA PHE A 308 2.68 -1.88 5.65
C PHE A 308 3.37 -2.29 4.35
N VAL A 309 3.81 -1.30 3.58
CA VAL A 309 4.75 -1.46 2.47
C VAL A 309 6.11 -0.97 2.94
N VAL A 310 7.12 -1.82 2.86
CA VAL A 310 8.49 -1.45 3.23
C VAL A 310 9.12 -0.67 2.09
N THR A 311 9.68 0.49 2.41
CA THR A 311 10.45 1.32 1.50
C THR A 311 11.86 1.55 2.04
N PRO A 312 12.82 1.98 1.24
CA PRO A 312 14.14 2.36 1.73
C PRO A 312 14.15 3.48 2.79
N LEU A 313 13.05 4.22 2.92
CA LEU A 313 12.92 5.33 3.85
C LEU A 313 12.02 5.03 5.05
N GLY A 314 11.34 3.88 5.06
CA GLY A 314 10.48 3.46 6.17
C GLY A 314 9.26 2.68 5.72
N SER A 315 8.46 2.27 6.69
CA SER A 315 7.23 1.51 6.46
C SER A 315 6.06 2.45 6.18
N TYR A 316 5.38 2.25 5.05
CA TYR A 316 4.25 3.05 4.61
C TYR A 316 2.93 2.31 4.93
N PRO A 317 2.10 2.84 5.85
CA PRO A 317 0.88 2.17 6.27
C PRO A 317 -0.26 2.34 5.27
N THR A 318 -1.09 1.31 5.16
CA THR A 318 -2.41 1.35 4.52
C THR A 318 -3.41 0.69 5.45
N GLN A 319 -4.45 1.42 5.79
CA GLN A 319 -5.60 0.94 6.54
C GLN A 319 -6.77 0.70 5.59
N ILE A 320 -7.46 -0.42 5.77
CA ILE A 320 -8.67 -0.75 5.03
C ILE A 320 -9.77 -1.06 6.06
N ASP A 321 -10.79 -0.21 6.11
CA ASP A 321 -11.95 -0.40 6.98
C ASP A 321 -13.08 -1.02 6.18
N TYR A 322 -13.62 -2.14 6.65
CA TYR A 322 -14.72 -2.87 6.03
C TYR A 322 -16.04 -2.59 6.74
N ALA A 323 -17.09 -2.35 5.95
CA ALA A 323 -18.42 -2.09 6.46
C ALA A 323 -19.50 -2.60 5.50
N ASP A 324 -20.77 -2.40 5.85
CA ASP A 324 -21.92 -2.76 5.01
C ASP A 324 -21.85 -4.25 4.56
N TYR A 325 -21.76 -5.15 5.52
CA TYR A 325 -21.74 -6.58 5.26
C TYR A 325 -23.13 -7.06 4.84
N ARG A 326 -23.23 -7.56 3.61
CA ARG A 326 -24.46 -8.14 3.03
C ARG A 326 -24.23 -9.60 2.70
N GLU A 327 -25.32 -10.35 2.66
CA GLU A 327 -25.29 -11.75 2.23
C GLU A 327 -25.40 -11.82 0.70
N GLU A 328 -24.44 -12.50 0.09
CA GLU A 328 -24.41 -12.74 -1.34
C GLU A 328 -23.85 -14.14 -1.60
N GLY A 329 -24.63 -14.99 -2.29
CA GLY A 329 -24.23 -16.36 -2.60
C GLY A 329 -23.92 -17.23 -1.37
N GLY A 330 -24.60 -17.00 -0.24
CA GLY A 330 -24.38 -17.72 1.03
C GLY A 330 -23.17 -17.21 1.84
N LEU A 331 -22.53 -16.12 1.41
CA LEU A 331 -21.47 -15.47 2.16
C LEU A 331 -21.83 -14.04 2.55
N LYS A 332 -21.51 -13.67 3.78
CA LYS A 332 -21.52 -12.27 4.21
C LYS A 332 -20.23 -11.59 3.80
N THR A 333 -20.34 -10.66 2.87
CA THR A 333 -19.24 -9.94 2.22
C THR A 333 -19.39 -8.45 2.46
N PRO A 334 -18.30 -7.69 2.69
CA PRO A 334 -18.39 -6.25 2.79
C PRO A 334 -18.73 -5.63 1.43
N PHE A 335 -19.69 -4.71 1.42
CA PHE A 335 -20.11 -3.91 0.27
C PHE A 335 -19.54 -2.50 0.33
N ARG A 336 -18.89 -2.13 1.43
CA ARG A 336 -18.17 -0.87 1.58
C ARG A 336 -16.82 -1.10 2.22
N TRP A 337 -15.79 -0.47 1.63
CA TRP A 337 -14.50 -0.37 2.29
C TRP A 337 -13.86 0.99 2.05
N THR A 338 -13.23 1.52 3.09
CA THR A 338 -12.48 2.76 3.04
C THR A 338 -11.00 2.44 3.11
N VAL A 339 -10.25 2.85 2.11
CA VAL A 339 -8.79 2.79 2.12
C VAL A 339 -8.27 4.13 2.60
N ALA A 340 -7.52 4.11 3.69
CA ALA A 340 -6.90 5.29 4.27
C ALA A 340 -5.38 5.11 4.32
N ARG A 341 -4.67 6.17 3.98
CA ARG A 341 -3.22 6.28 3.97
C ARG A 341 -2.82 7.62 4.58
N PRO A 342 -1.56 7.83 5.00
CA PRO A 342 -1.13 9.11 5.59
C PRO A 342 -1.43 10.35 4.74
N ASN A 343 -1.46 10.20 3.43
CA ASN A 343 -1.70 11.27 2.47
C ASN A 343 -3.14 11.36 1.93
N GLY A 344 -4.08 10.56 2.47
CA GLY A 344 -5.49 10.69 2.14
C GLY A 344 -6.28 9.39 2.16
N ARG A 345 -7.57 9.47 1.80
CA ARG A 345 -8.51 8.33 1.82
C ARG A 345 -9.50 8.37 0.68
N PHE A 346 -10.00 7.19 0.35
CA PHE A 346 -11.15 7.02 -0.54
C PHE A 346 -12.03 5.87 -0.05
N THR A 347 -13.29 5.91 -0.41
CA THR A 347 -14.26 4.87 -0.07
C THR A 347 -14.82 4.24 -1.32
N ILE A 348 -14.88 2.93 -1.37
CA ILE A 348 -15.59 2.18 -2.40
C ILE A 348 -16.88 1.64 -1.80
N GLN A 349 -18.00 2.00 -2.41
CA GLN A 349 -19.31 1.45 -2.14
C GLN A 349 -19.73 0.56 -3.29
N ILE A 350 -19.95 -0.71 -3.04
CA ILE A 350 -20.46 -1.68 -4.01
C ILE A 350 -21.98 -1.64 -4.02
N GLU A 351 -22.53 -1.66 -5.21
CA GLU A 351 -23.96 -1.67 -5.47
C GLU A 351 -24.39 -3.03 -6.03
N GLN A 352 -23.55 -3.63 -6.86
CA GLN A 352 -23.81 -4.90 -7.51
C GLN A 352 -22.62 -5.84 -7.34
N MET A 353 -22.92 -7.10 -7.03
CA MET A 353 -21.91 -8.16 -6.95
C MET A 353 -22.41 -9.40 -7.66
N GLN A 354 -21.53 -10.06 -8.38
CA GLN A 354 -21.74 -11.37 -8.97
C GLN A 354 -20.59 -12.29 -8.55
N GLN A 355 -20.90 -13.54 -8.24
CA GLN A 355 -19.90 -14.52 -7.80
C GLN A 355 -19.93 -15.73 -8.71
N ASN A 356 -18.77 -16.39 -8.84
CA ASN A 356 -18.60 -17.60 -9.64
C ASN A 356 -19.00 -17.45 -11.14
N ILE A 357 -18.93 -16.22 -11.66
CA ILE A 357 -19.04 -15.95 -13.08
C ILE A 357 -17.65 -16.14 -13.71
N PRO A 358 -17.54 -16.91 -14.81
CA PRO A 358 -16.27 -17.05 -15.51
C PRO A 358 -15.66 -15.70 -15.88
N ILE A 359 -14.39 -15.51 -15.54
CA ILE A 359 -13.61 -14.33 -15.94
C ILE A 359 -12.36 -14.84 -16.65
N GLU A 360 -12.20 -14.42 -17.90
CA GLU A 360 -11.06 -14.77 -18.71
C GLU A 360 -9.76 -14.22 -18.10
N ASP A 361 -8.66 -14.96 -18.24
CA ASP A 361 -7.38 -14.60 -17.63
C ASP A 361 -6.77 -13.33 -18.24
N ASP A 362 -7.10 -13.01 -19.48
CA ASP A 362 -6.69 -11.79 -20.18
C ASP A 362 -7.16 -10.50 -19.45
N LYS A 363 -8.26 -10.58 -18.69
CA LYS A 363 -8.76 -9.47 -17.86
C LYS A 363 -7.82 -9.12 -16.71
N PHE A 364 -6.95 -10.04 -16.34
CA PHE A 364 -5.93 -9.87 -15.30
C PHE A 364 -4.52 -9.70 -15.88
N ALA A 365 -4.40 -9.52 -17.19
CA ALA A 365 -3.15 -9.23 -17.85
C ALA A 365 -2.82 -7.73 -17.75
N LYS A 366 -1.53 -7.44 -17.59
CA LYS A 366 -1.04 -6.06 -17.65
C LYS A 366 -1.32 -5.47 -19.04
N PRO A 367 -1.92 -4.29 -19.14
CA PRO A 367 -2.16 -3.65 -20.43
C PRO A 367 -0.85 -3.47 -21.19
N ALA A 368 -0.87 -3.74 -22.49
CA ALA A 368 0.26 -3.39 -23.35
C ALA A 368 0.56 -1.89 -23.22
N ALA A 369 1.84 -1.53 -23.24
CA ALA A 369 2.24 -0.12 -23.24
C ALA A 369 1.63 0.57 -24.46
N GLY A 370 0.49 1.21 -24.27
CA GLY A 370 -0.13 2.03 -25.31
C GLY A 370 0.79 3.21 -25.62
N ASN A 371 0.98 3.52 -26.89
CA ASN A 371 1.54 4.79 -27.28
C ASN A 371 0.66 5.89 -26.67
N ALA A 372 1.14 6.51 -25.60
CA ALA A 372 0.49 7.67 -25.01
C ALA A 372 0.51 8.76 -26.08
N GLY A 373 -0.63 8.96 -26.75
CA GLY A 373 -0.83 10.17 -27.53
C GLY A 373 -0.53 11.34 -26.61
N VAL A 374 0.43 12.17 -27.00
CA VAL A 374 0.92 13.30 -26.22
C VAL A 374 -0.23 14.32 -26.07
N CYS A 375 -1.08 14.09 -25.07
CA CYS A 375 -1.94 15.12 -24.52
C CYS A 375 -1.33 15.47 -23.18
N SER A 376 -0.66 16.60 -23.11
CA SER A 376 -0.05 17.14 -21.87
C SER A 376 -1.17 17.60 -20.95
N LEU A 377 -1.63 16.72 -20.07
CA LEU A 377 -2.48 17.07 -18.94
C LEU A 377 -1.65 17.09 -17.66
N PRO A 378 -2.04 17.91 -16.67
CA PRO A 378 -1.22 18.17 -15.48
C PRO A 378 -1.01 16.95 -14.60
N VAL A 379 0.09 16.97 -13.88
CA VAL A 379 0.76 15.89 -13.12
C VAL A 379 -0.03 15.31 -11.95
N SER A 380 -1.27 15.73 -11.75
CA SER A 380 -2.09 15.35 -10.57
C SER A 380 -2.56 13.88 -10.51
N SER A 381 -2.33 13.07 -11.53
CA SER A 381 -2.92 11.71 -11.63
C SER A 381 -2.00 10.55 -11.20
N LEU A 382 -0.77 10.79 -10.69
CA LEU A 382 0.09 9.74 -10.11
C LEU A 382 -0.42 9.17 -8.77
N TRP A 383 -1.60 9.63 -8.34
CA TRP A 383 -2.04 9.50 -6.97
C TRP A 383 -3.09 8.43 -6.70
N ILE A 384 -3.34 7.53 -7.63
CA ILE A 384 -4.34 6.46 -7.40
C ILE A 384 -3.79 5.29 -6.57
N GLN A 385 -2.48 5.20 -6.41
CA GLN A 385 -1.94 4.56 -5.19
C GLN A 385 -2.01 5.51 -3.98
N SER A 386 -2.24 6.79 -4.21
CA SER A 386 -2.30 7.84 -3.23
C SER A 386 -3.46 8.73 -3.62
N VAL A 387 -4.56 8.62 -2.92
CA VAL A 387 -5.68 9.55 -2.82
C VAL A 387 -5.62 10.77 -3.74
N LEU A 388 -6.65 10.97 -4.55
CA LEU A 388 -6.99 12.24 -5.16
C LEU A 388 -7.11 13.32 -4.06
N VAL A 389 -6.17 14.25 -4.04
CA VAL A 389 -6.26 15.47 -3.26
C VAL A 389 -6.47 16.61 -4.24
N CYS A 390 -7.58 17.34 -4.08
CA CYS A 390 -7.78 18.58 -4.80
C CYS A 390 -6.70 19.59 -4.42
N GLU A 391 -5.93 20.07 -5.40
CA GLU A 391 -4.99 21.17 -5.21
C GLU A 391 -5.76 22.50 -5.09
N PRO A 392 -5.43 23.35 -4.12
CA PRO A 392 -5.81 24.76 -4.21
C PRO A 392 -4.91 25.44 -5.23
N THR A 393 -5.49 25.90 -6.34
CA THR A 393 -4.81 26.80 -7.28
C THR A 393 -4.54 28.11 -6.57
N TYR A 394 -3.30 28.37 -6.18
CA TYR A 394 -2.86 29.70 -5.80
C TYR A 394 -2.62 30.51 -7.09
N GLY A 395 -3.48 31.48 -7.33
CA GLY A 395 -3.28 32.51 -8.34
C GLY A 395 -2.13 33.45 -7.90
N GLU A 396 -1.21 33.61 -8.81
CA GLU A 396 -0.08 34.52 -8.73
C GLU A 396 -0.58 35.96 -8.80
N THR A 397 -0.68 36.66 -7.67
CA THR A 397 -0.49 38.12 -7.54
C THR A 397 -0.35 38.46 -6.07
N ASP A 398 0.86 38.70 -5.59
CA ASP A 398 0.98 39.57 -4.42
C ASP A 398 2.25 40.39 -4.42
N ARG A 399 1.99 41.68 -4.38
CA ARG A 399 2.96 42.75 -4.12
C ARG A 399 3.24 42.81 -2.62
N TYR A 400 4.50 42.97 -2.32
CA TYR A 400 5.01 43.29 -1.01
C TYR A 400 4.31 44.50 -0.36
N ILE A 401 3.79 44.32 0.85
CA ILE A 401 3.55 45.40 1.82
C ILE A 401 3.96 44.91 3.21
N GLY A 402 4.81 45.69 3.87
CA GLY A 402 5.52 45.45 5.12
C GLY A 402 4.66 45.38 6.39
N PRO A 403 5.33 45.30 7.57
CA PRO A 403 4.76 44.67 8.77
C PRO A 403 3.98 45.63 9.64
N SER A 404 2.81 45.24 10.11
CA SER A 404 2.34 45.57 11.46
C SER A 404 0.94 45.01 11.76
N LYS A 405 0.84 44.55 12.97
CA LYS A 405 -0.31 44.33 13.86
C LYS A 405 -0.71 42.93 14.20
N SER A 406 -0.40 42.62 15.43
CA SER A 406 -0.90 41.57 16.30
C SER A 406 -2.42 41.35 16.15
N LEU A 407 -2.81 40.09 15.87
CA LEU A 407 -4.18 39.64 16.01
C LEU A 407 -4.24 38.61 17.15
N VAL A 408 -5.06 38.93 18.11
CA VAL A 408 -5.46 38.12 19.26
C VAL A 408 -6.38 37.01 18.74
N PHE A 409 -6.05 35.76 18.98
CA PHE A 409 -6.92 34.63 18.71
C PHE A 409 -7.91 34.42 19.83
N SER A 410 -9.20 34.39 19.52
CA SER A 410 -10.27 33.88 20.33
C SER A 410 -10.67 32.49 19.89
N PRO A 411 -10.90 31.53 20.81
CA PRO A 411 -11.20 30.16 20.44
C PRO A 411 -12.71 29.95 20.33
N SER A 412 -13.26 30.00 19.15
CA SER A 412 -14.54 29.37 18.79
C SER A 412 -14.91 29.72 17.34
N GLY A 413 -15.05 28.73 16.47
CA GLY A 413 -15.65 28.98 15.18
C GLY A 413 -15.26 27.97 14.12
N SER A 414 -16.18 27.07 13.84
CA SER A 414 -16.21 26.26 12.62
C SER A 414 -16.06 27.16 11.40
N GLN A 415 -14.99 27.02 10.63
CA GLN A 415 -14.87 27.73 9.35
C GLN A 415 -15.61 26.94 8.27
N VAL A 416 -16.77 27.44 7.90
CA VAL A 416 -17.44 27.15 6.64
C VAL A 416 -16.71 27.92 5.55
N LEU A 417 -16.16 27.22 4.56
CA LEU A 417 -15.52 27.83 3.40
C LEU A 417 -16.58 28.55 2.53
N PRO A 418 -16.27 29.75 1.99
CA PRO A 418 -17.24 30.50 1.18
C PRO A 418 -17.44 29.87 -0.22
N PRO A 419 -18.63 30.08 -0.85
CA PRO A 419 -19.02 29.42 -2.10
C PRO A 419 -18.38 29.97 -3.38
N SER A 420 -17.29 30.70 -3.32
CA SER A 420 -16.67 31.38 -4.47
C SER A 420 -15.65 30.57 -5.25
N CYS A 421 -15.42 29.29 -4.93
CA CYS A 421 -14.49 28.41 -5.67
C CYS A 421 -15.12 27.70 -6.88
N PHE A 422 -16.38 27.95 -7.19
CA PHE A 422 -17.05 27.39 -8.37
C PHE A 422 -17.32 28.47 -9.41
N LYS A 423 -16.34 28.81 -10.24
CA LYS A 423 -16.61 29.45 -11.53
C LYS A 423 -15.60 29.04 -12.59
N GLU A 424 -16.19 28.38 -13.60
CA GLU A 424 -15.72 28.23 -14.99
C GLU A 424 -14.47 27.43 -15.29
N LEU A 425 -14.63 26.13 -15.39
CA LEU A 425 -13.88 25.34 -16.37
C LEU A 425 -14.68 25.29 -17.68
N ARG A 426 -14.31 26.11 -18.65
CA ARG A 426 -14.79 25.97 -20.04
C ARG A 426 -13.98 24.87 -20.72
N TYR A 427 -14.68 23.86 -21.21
CA TYR A 427 -14.12 22.80 -22.03
C TYR A 427 -13.69 23.38 -23.39
N GLY A 428 -12.39 23.30 -23.68
CA GLY A 428 -11.89 23.44 -25.05
C GLY A 428 -12.07 22.11 -25.76
N ASN A 429 -12.87 22.07 -26.81
CA ASN A 429 -12.97 20.96 -27.74
C ASN A 429 -11.62 20.77 -28.43
N CYS A 430 -11.03 19.59 -28.31
CA CYS A 430 -9.98 19.12 -29.23
C CYS A 430 -10.69 18.42 -30.41
N THR A 431 -10.59 19.00 -31.58
CA THR A 431 -10.86 18.34 -32.87
C THR A 431 -9.64 17.56 -33.32
#